data_12c59b3c52e6cccd4a4410de7f943640
#
_entry.id   12c59b3c52e6cccd4a4410de7f943640
#
_cell.length_a   1.000
_cell.length_b   1.000
_cell.length_c   1.000
_cell.angle_alpha   90.00
_cell.angle_beta   90.00
_cell.angle_gamma   90.00
#
_symmetry.space_group_name_H-M   'P 1'
#
loop_
_entity.id
_entity.type
_entity.pdbx_description
1 polymer ?
#
loop_
_entity_poly.entity_id
_entity_poly.type
_entity_poly.pdbx_seq_one_letter_code
_entity_poly.pdbx_strand_id
1 'polypeptide(L)'
;MNKLNFLKQLGDDLQATGCQIFYASSDADVLIAQKTIESASAQDTVLVGDDTDLIVLLLYHSNPTGKGLFFAPEPKKNAKQQVWDLKQAKRDIGPFVCKHILFLHALLGCDTTSRLFGIGKAIY
;
A
#
# COMPACT_ATOMS: atom_id res chain seq x y z
N MET A 1 -27.52 3.65 14.62
CA MET A 1 -26.14 3.22 14.96
C MET A 1 -25.17 4.25 14.42
N ASN A 2 -24.25 4.76 15.22
CA ASN A 2 -23.29 5.71 14.70
C ASN A 2 -22.17 4.98 13.96
N LYS A 3 -21.38 5.74 13.22
CA LYS A 3 -20.31 5.21 12.36
C LYS A 3 -19.28 4.42 13.16
N LEU A 4 -18.91 4.90 14.35
CA LEU A 4 -17.91 4.22 15.18
C LEU A 4 -18.37 2.85 15.65
N ASN A 5 -19.64 2.76 16.09
CA ASN A 5 -20.22 1.47 16.51
C ASN A 5 -20.29 0.50 15.35
N PHE A 6 -20.65 0.97 14.16
CA PHE A 6 -20.70 0.15 12.96
C PHE A 6 -19.33 -0.42 12.63
N LEU A 7 -18.29 0.43 12.63
CA LEU A 7 -16.94 -0.02 12.32
C LEU A 7 -16.42 -1.04 13.34
N LYS A 8 -16.73 -0.84 14.62
CA LYS A 8 -16.33 -1.77 15.66
C LYS A 8 -17.02 -3.13 15.47
N GLN A 9 -18.29 -3.12 15.17
CA GLN A 9 -19.05 -4.36 14.92
C GLN A 9 -18.50 -5.09 13.70
N LEU A 10 -18.23 -4.37 12.62
CA LEU A 10 -17.65 -4.96 11.42
C LEU A 10 -16.29 -5.59 11.73
N GLY A 11 -15.45 -4.90 12.52
CA GLY A 11 -14.17 -5.43 12.93
C GLY A 11 -14.31 -6.72 13.73
N ASP A 12 -15.24 -6.74 14.69
CA ASP A 12 -15.49 -7.93 15.50
C ASP A 12 -15.96 -9.11 14.64
N ASP A 13 -16.82 -8.85 13.67
CA ASP A 13 -17.32 -9.88 12.76
C ASP A 13 -16.19 -10.44 11.88
N LEU A 14 -15.31 -9.57 11.38
CA LEU A 14 -14.18 -10.00 10.58
C LEU A 14 -13.15 -10.78 11.40
N GLN A 15 -12.91 -10.39 12.65
CA GLN A 15 -12.03 -11.16 13.53
C GLN A 15 -12.56 -12.57 13.76
N ALA A 16 -13.86 -12.70 13.89
CA ALA A 16 -14.50 -14.02 14.07
C ALA A 16 -14.26 -14.95 12.87
N THR A 17 -14.00 -14.39 11.68
CA THR A 17 -13.69 -15.18 10.49
C THR A 17 -12.19 -15.44 10.30
N GLY A 18 -11.35 -15.00 11.24
CA GLY A 18 -9.91 -15.21 11.18
C GLY A 18 -9.10 -14.03 10.66
N CYS A 19 -9.74 -12.90 10.36
CA CYS A 19 -9.03 -11.71 9.93
C CYS A 19 -8.42 -10.98 11.12
N GLN A 20 -7.23 -10.44 10.93
CA GLN A 20 -6.62 -9.55 11.93
C GLN A 20 -7.07 -8.12 11.67
N ILE A 21 -7.51 -7.45 12.74
CA ILE A 21 -8.06 -6.10 12.65
C ILE A 21 -7.18 -5.14 13.44
N PHE A 22 -6.87 -4.02 12.83
CA PHE A 22 -6.08 -2.96 13.46
C PHE A 22 -6.83 -1.64 13.31
N TYR A 23 -6.83 -0.85 14.38
CA TYR A 23 -7.44 0.49 14.38
C TYR A 23 -6.34 1.53 14.52
N ALA A 24 -6.30 2.48 13.59
CA ALA A 24 -5.31 3.54 13.65
C ALA A 24 -5.72 4.60 14.66
N SER A 25 -4.79 5.04 15.50
CA SER A 25 -5.03 6.13 16.43
C SER A 25 -4.84 7.50 15.78
N SER A 26 -4.16 7.55 14.65
CA SER A 26 -3.89 8.77 13.91
C SER A 26 -3.92 8.46 12.41
N ASP A 27 -2.86 8.76 11.67
CA ASP A 27 -2.78 8.52 10.23
C ASP A 27 -2.79 7.02 9.93
N ALA A 28 -3.82 6.58 9.23
CA ALA A 28 -3.99 5.17 8.87
C ALA A 28 -2.95 4.69 7.87
N ASP A 29 -2.47 5.55 6.99
CA ASP A 29 -1.52 5.15 5.94
C ASP A 29 -0.22 4.62 6.54
N VAL A 30 0.29 5.25 7.59
CA VAL A 30 1.50 4.80 8.26
C VAL A 30 1.29 3.42 8.88
N LEU A 31 0.16 3.22 9.56
CA LEU A 31 -0.16 1.92 10.15
C LEU A 31 -0.29 0.84 9.08
N ILE A 32 -0.96 1.13 7.99
CA ILE A 32 -1.14 0.20 6.88
C ILE A 32 0.21 -0.21 6.31
N ALA A 33 1.09 0.77 6.06
CA ALA A 33 2.43 0.50 5.53
C ALA A 33 3.25 -0.35 6.49
N GLN A 34 3.23 -0.03 7.79
CA GLN A 34 3.97 -0.79 8.79
C GLN A 34 3.50 -2.23 8.87
N LYS A 35 2.20 -2.46 8.91
CA LYS A 35 1.65 -3.82 8.98
C LYS A 35 1.91 -4.62 7.72
N THR A 36 1.87 -3.97 6.57
CA THR A 36 2.18 -4.60 5.29
C THR A 36 3.64 -5.05 5.25
N ILE A 37 4.55 -4.21 5.69
CA ILE A 37 5.99 -4.52 5.69
C ILE A 37 6.31 -5.63 6.70
N GLU A 38 5.70 -5.61 7.86
CA GLU A 38 5.84 -6.70 8.83
C GLU A 38 5.40 -8.03 8.23
N SER A 39 4.26 -8.04 7.57
CA SER A 39 3.76 -9.25 6.91
C SER A 39 4.71 -9.72 5.81
N ALA A 40 5.22 -8.80 5.00
CA ALA A 40 6.12 -9.13 3.89
C ALA A 40 7.49 -9.63 4.35
N SER A 41 7.87 -9.39 5.60
CA SER A 41 9.11 -9.93 6.14
C SER A 41 9.02 -11.45 6.36
N ALA A 42 7.81 -11.97 6.53
CA ALA A 42 7.58 -13.39 6.82
C ALA A 42 6.94 -14.16 5.67
N GLN A 43 6.15 -13.51 4.84
CA GLN A 43 5.40 -14.16 3.75
C GLN A 43 5.14 -13.19 2.62
N ASP A 44 4.86 -13.71 1.44
CA ASP A 44 4.44 -12.90 0.31
C ASP A 44 3.15 -12.17 0.68
N THR A 45 3.12 -10.86 0.43
CA THR A 45 2.04 -9.99 0.91
C THR A 45 1.56 -9.09 -0.22
N VAL A 46 0.24 -8.99 -0.35
CA VAL A 46 -0.41 -8.07 -1.29
C VAL A 46 -1.17 -7.03 -0.48
N LEU A 47 -0.87 -5.76 -0.71
CA LEU A 47 -1.67 -4.67 -0.15
C LEU A 47 -2.69 -4.22 -1.19
N VAL A 48 -3.95 -4.24 -0.82
CA VAL A 48 -5.03 -3.76 -1.68
C VAL A 48 -5.45 -2.37 -1.22
N GLY A 49 -5.43 -1.40 -2.12
CA GLY A 49 -5.80 -0.04 -1.78
C GLY A 49 -5.84 0.87 -3.01
N ASP A 50 -6.38 2.06 -2.84
CA ASP A 50 -6.55 3.01 -3.95
C ASP A 50 -5.58 4.19 -3.90
N ASP A 51 -4.85 4.37 -2.80
CA ASP A 51 -4.05 5.57 -2.58
C ASP A 51 -2.60 5.33 -2.99
N THR A 52 -2.10 6.16 -3.91
CA THR A 52 -0.70 6.09 -4.35
C THR A 52 0.28 6.47 -3.24
N ASP A 53 -0.16 7.19 -2.21
CA ASP A 53 0.67 7.47 -1.05
C ASP A 53 1.13 6.20 -0.36
N LEU A 54 0.31 5.15 -0.37
CA LEU A 54 0.67 3.85 0.19
C LEU A 54 1.85 3.23 -0.57
N ILE A 55 1.87 3.37 -1.89
CA ILE A 55 2.97 2.86 -2.70
C ILE A 55 4.28 3.55 -2.32
N VAL A 56 4.24 4.87 -2.16
CA VAL A 56 5.41 5.67 -1.78
C VAL A 56 5.95 5.22 -0.42
N LEU A 57 5.07 5.04 0.56
CA LEU A 57 5.45 4.59 1.89
C LEU A 57 6.06 3.18 1.85
N LEU A 58 5.46 2.28 1.08
CA LEU A 58 5.98 0.92 0.95
C LEU A 58 7.35 0.89 0.27
N LEU A 59 7.56 1.69 -0.77
CA LEU A 59 8.85 1.76 -1.44
C LEU A 59 9.93 2.31 -0.53
N TYR A 60 9.60 3.31 0.27
CA TYR A 60 10.57 3.90 1.19
C TYR A 60 10.95 2.94 2.30
N HIS A 61 9.97 2.28 2.92
CA HIS A 61 10.17 1.46 4.10
C HIS A 61 10.45 -0.02 3.82
N SER A 62 10.24 -0.49 2.58
CA SER A 62 10.36 -1.92 2.29
C SER A 62 11.78 -2.43 2.46
N ASN A 63 11.87 -3.68 2.92
CA ASN A 63 13.14 -4.36 3.12
C ASN A 63 13.44 -5.25 1.92
N PRO A 64 14.58 -5.08 1.25
CA PRO A 64 14.91 -5.91 0.08
C PRO A 64 15.13 -7.40 0.42
N THR A 65 15.36 -7.72 1.69
CA THR A 65 15.59 -9.11 2.12
C THR A 65 14.32 -9.86 2.51
N GLY A 66 13.17 -9.18 2.57
CA GLY A 66 11.90 -9.83 2.90
C GLY A 66 11.33 -10.66 1.75
N LYS A 67 10.14 -11.19 1.96
CA LYS A 67 9.41 -11.93 0.93
C LYS A 67 8.80 -10.98 -0.10
N GLY A 68 8.00 -11.51 -1.03
CA GLY A 68 7.38 -10.69 -2.06
C GLY A 68 6.44 -9.64 -1.50
N LEU A 69 6.48 -8.45 -2.06
CA LEU A 69 5.64 -7.33 -1.66
C LEU A 69 4.95 -6.80 -2.91
N PHE A 70 3.63 -6.82 -2.91
CA PHE A 70 2.82 -6.45 -4.06
C PHE A 70 1.77 -5.42 -3.66
N PHE A 71 1.40 -4.59 -4.61
CA PHE A 71 0.31 -3.64 -4.45
C PHE A 71 -0.73 -3.89 -5.54
N ALA A 72 -2.01 -3.96 -5.15
CA ALA A 72 -3.11 -4.13 -6.07
C ALA A 72 -4.13 -3.04 -5.83
N PRO A 73 -4.51 -2.26 -6.87
CA PRO A 73 -5.63 -1.33 -6.71
C PRO A 73 -6.92 -2.10 -6.48
N GLU A 74 -7.91 -1.44 -5.87
CA GLU A 74 -9.21 -2.07 -5.66
C GLU A 74 -9.81 -2.50 -7.00
N PRO A 75 -10.40 -3.71 -7.05
CA PRO A 75 -11.00 -4.18 -8.29
C PRO A 75 -12.12 -3.26 -8.74
N LYS A 76 -12.05 -2.83 -9.99
CA LYS A 76 -13.12 -2.06 -10.61
C LYS A 76 -13.95 -2.99 -11.48
N LYS A 77 -15.25 -2.71 -11.55
CA LYS A 77 -16.17 -3.49 -12.37
C LYS A 77 -15.68 -3.46 -13.83
N ASN A 78 -15.55 -4.63 -14.44
CA ASN A 78 -15.13 -4.80 -15.84
C ASN A 78 -13.68 -4.42 -16.14
N ALA A 79 -12.83 -4.30 -15.12
CA ALA A 79 -11.41 -4.03 -15.31
C ALA A 79 -10.59 -5.26 -14.92
N LYS A 80 -9.47 -5.46 -15.61
CA LYS A 80 -8.52 -6.51 -15.22
C LYS A 80 -7.84 -6.12 -13.91
N GLN A 81 -7.69 -7.11 -13.02
CA GLN A 81 -6.92 -6.94 -11.81
C GLN A 81 -5.45 -6.73 -12.16
N GLN A 82 -4.89 -5.61 -11.72
CA GLN A 82 -3.46 -5.34 -11.86
C GLN A 82 -2.78 -5.51 -10.53
N VAL A 83 -1.61 -6.15 -10.53
CA VAL A 83 -0.80 -6.34 -9.33
C VAL A 83 0.60 -5.83 -9.65
N TRP A 84 1.10 -4.95 -8.81
CA TRP A 84 2.41 -4.33 -8.97
C TRP A 84 3.42 -4.98 -8.04
N ASP A 85 4.52 -5.49 -8.60
CA ASP A 85 5.62 -6.04 -7.80
C ASP A 85 6.49 -4.89 -7.31
N LEU A 86 6.37 -4.57 -6.05
CA LEU A 86 7.07 -3.41 -5.48
C LEU A 86 8.56 -3.65 -5.27
N LYS A 87 8.98 -4.90 -5.07
CA LYS A 87 10.40 -5.21 -5.02
C LYS A 87 11.07 -4.97 -6.37
N GLN A 88 10.42 -5.41 -7.44
CA GLN A 88 10.92 -5.16 -8.79
C GLN A 88 10.94 -3.67 -9.10
N ALA A 89 9.89 -2.97 -8.73
CA ALA A 89 9.80 -1.52 -8.92
C ALA A 89 10.92 -0.80 -8.18
N LYS A 90 11.23 -1.23 -6.95
CA LYS A 90 12.31 -0.63 -6.16
C LYS A 90 13.66 -0.83 -6.83
N ARG A 91 13.89 -2.01 -7.39
CA ARG A 91 15.13 -2.28 -8.15
C ARG A 91 15.21 -1.43 -9.41
N ASP A 92 14.11 -1.30 -10.14
CA ASP A 92 14.06 -0.55 -11.41
C ASP A 92 14.26 0.95 -11.19
N ILE A 93 13.67 1.50 -10.13
CA ILE A 93 13.81 2.92 -9.79
C ILE A 93 15.19 3.23 -9.25
N GLY A 94 15.77 2.30 -8.51
CA GLY A 94 17.08 2.43 -7.92
C GLY A 94 17.07 2.96 -6.50
N PRO A 95 18.16 2.68 -5.75
CA PRO A 95 18.19 3.00 -4.31
C PRO A 95 18.19 4.50 -4.02
N PHE A 96 18.77 5.31 -4.89
CA PHE A 96 18.84 6.75 -4.66
C PHE A 96 17.44 7.37 -4.68
N VAL A 97 16.64 7.06 -5.69
CA VAL A 97 15.28 7.60 -5.81
C VAL A 97 14.41 7.09 -4.67
N CYS A 98 14.49 5.81 -4.34
CA CYS A 98 13.70 5.24 -3.25
C CYS A 98 14.05 5.86 -1.90
N LYS A 99 15.33 6.17 -1.68
CA LYS A 99 15.76 6.83 -0.44
C LYS A 99 15.15 8.22 -0.29
N HIS A 100 14.92 8.92 -1.40
CA HIS A 100 14.42 10.28 -1.39
C HIS A 100 12.96 10.39 -1.86
N ILE A 101 12.29 9.26 -2.04
CA ILE A 101 10.97 9.26 -2.68
C ILE A 101 9.90 10.00 -1.87
N LEU A 102 9.99 9.97 -0.53
CA LEU A 102 9.05 10.72 0.29
C LEU A 102 9.18 12.23 0.06
N PHE A 103 10.41 12.71 -0.02
CA PHE A 103 10.67 14.12 -0.28
C PHE A 103 10.17 14.51 -1.67
N LEU A 104 10.50 13.72 -2.68
CA LEU A 104 10.07 13.99 -4.05
C LEU A 104 8.55 13.98 -4.18
N HIS A 105 7.90 13.04 -3.52
CA HIS A 105 6.44 12.95 -3.53
C HIS A 105 5.80 14.17 -2.87
N ALA A 106 6.34 14.60 -1.73
CA ALA A 106 5.84 15.78 -1.03
C ALA A 106 6.06 17.07 -1.85
N LEU A 107 7.17 17.15 -2.58
CA LEU A 107 7.51 18.33 -3.36
C LEU A 107 6.72 18.40 -4.67
N LEU A 108 6.58 17.27 -5.37
CA LEU A 108 6.00 17.22 -6.71
C LEU A 108 4.56 16.71 -6.74
N GLY A 109 4.05 16.25 -5.60
CA GLY A 109 2.69 15.73 -5.47
C GLY A 109 2.52 14.32 -6.00
N CYS A 110 1.28 13.87 -6.01
CA CYS A 110 0.92 12.48 -6.37
C CYS A 110 1.28 12.12 -7.82
N ASP A 111 1.40 13.10 -8.68
CA ASP A 111 1.72 12.87 -10.10
C ASP A 111 3.09 12.22 -10.30
N THR A 112 4.03 12.41 -9.38
CA THR A 112 5.35 11.80 -9.46
C THR A 112 5.27 10.29 -9.43
N THR A 113 4.50 9.75 -8.47
CA THR A 113 4.33 8.31 -8.34
C THR A 113 3.61 7.75 -9.57
N SER A 114 2.59 8.43 -10.05
CA SER A 114 1.85 8.02 -11.24
C SER A 114 2.74 7.96 -12.48
N ARG A 115 3.64 8.93 -12.65
CA ARG A 115 4.58 8.94 -13.77
C ARG A 115 5.59 7.81 -13.70
N LEU A 116 6.13 7.55 -12.50
CA LEU A 116 7.14 6.52 -12.32
C LEU A 116 6.61 5.12 -12.60
N PHE A 117 5.36 4.87 -12.27
CA PHE A 117 4.77 3.54 -12.39
C PHE A 117 3.73 3.43 -13.49
N GLY A 118 3.38 4.53 -14.16
CA GLY A 118 2.26 4.53 -15.08
C GLY A 118 0.91 4.32 -14.40
N ILE A 119 0.88 4.45 -13.07
CA ILE A 119 -0.36 4.35 -12.28
C ILE A 119 -1.11 5.68 -12.42
N GLY A 120 -2.39 5.65 -12.37
CA GLY A 120 -3.19 6.86 -12.50
C GLY A 120 -3.44 7.22 -13.96
N LYS A 121 -2.47 7.80 -14.65
CA LYS A 121 -2.66 8.21 -16.05
C LYS A 121 -2.76 7.03 -17.01
N ALA A 122 -2.12 5.92 -16.69
CA ALA A 122 -2.26 4.71 -17.49
C ALA A 122 -3.64 4.08 -17.35
N ILE A 123 -4.39 4.48 -16.34
CA ILE A 123 -5.72 3.94 -16.06
C ILE A 123 -6.80 4.81 -16.70
N TYR A 124 -6.47 6.01 -17.11
CA TYR A 124 -7.41 6.94 -17.71
C TYR A 124 -7.77 6.56 -19.14
#